data_42554501c293905bd416efcf89e4f63f
#
_entry.id   42554501c293905bd416efcf89e4f63f
#
_cell.length_a   1.000
_cell.length_b   1.000
_cell.length_c   1.000
_cell.angle_alpha   90.00
_cell.angle_beta   90.00
_cell.angle_gamma   90.00
#
_symmetry.space_group_name_H-M   'P 1'
#
loop_
_entity.id
_entity.type
_entity.pdbx_description
1 polymer ?
#
loop_
_entity_poly.entity_id
_entity_poly.type
_entity_poly.pdbx_seq_one_letter_code
_entity_poly.pdbx_strand_id
1 'polypeptide(L)'
;MTSDATSEPVISFEDVRIGFAEDDILQGLTFSVHSRETKVLIGESGSGKTLTLKLAAGLLKPTAGHVRVLGRDLGSMTETELLAFRRQIGFVFQEGALFDSLSVADNVAYRLREDAVDEAEIEQRVREALRYVELEDAYEKLPAELSGGMRRRVSIARAIVSRPPIVLYDSPTAGLDPVTSQTIITLILRLRDDQGMTSLLATHRLQDAFGLANYRFDSAENRVEKTAPSTNGQAATNLLVLRGGKVYFEGGQQAVLNSPDAYLKEFLI
;
A
#
# COMPACT_ATOMS: atom_id res chain seq x y z
N MET A 1 22.79 27.04 -9.51
CA MET A 1 22.74 25.68 -10.07
C MET A 1 22.75 24.71 -8.90
N THR A 2 21.59 24.45 -8.31
CA THR A 2 21.39 23.43 -7.28
C THR A 2 20.89 22.19 -8.01
N SER A 3 21.75 21.17 -8.09
CA SER A 3 21.39 19.86 -8.62
C SER A 3 20.31 19.27 -7.70
N ASP A 4 19.08 19.17 -8.18
CA ASP A 4 18.09 18.26 -7.63
C ASP A 4 18.68 16.85 -7.68
N ALA A 5 19.23 16.41 -6.55
CA ALA A 5 19.56 15.02 -6.33
C ALA A 5 18.22 14.28 -6.27
N THR A 6 17.76 13.74 -7.39
CA THR A 6 16.65 12.79 -7.44
C THR A 6 17.08 11.61 -6.58
N SER A 7 16.51 11.51 -5.37
CA SER A 7 16.74 10.36 -4.50
C SER A 7 16.34 9.09 -5.24
N GLU A 8 17.18 8.05 -5.16
CA GLU A 8 16.88 6.75 -5.79
C GLU A 8 15.48 6.28 -5.39
N PRO A 9 14.70 5.72 -6.33
CA PRO A 9 13.37 5.24 -6.03
C PRO A 9 13.41 4.08 -5.03
N VAL A 10 12.47 4.08 -4.10
CA VAL A 10 12.32 3.00 -3.11
C VAL A 10 11.73 1.74 -3.76
N ILE A 11 10.85 1.93 -4.77
CA ILE A 11 10.33 0.86 -5.61
C ILE A 11 10.53 1.30 -7.07
N SER A 12 11.08 0.42 -7.93
CA SER A 12 11.12 0.63 -9.38
C SER A 12 10.72 -0.62 -10.14
N PHE A 13 9.94 -0.41 -11.19
CA PHE A 13 9.59 -1.39 -12.20
C PHE A 13 10.16 -0.92 -13.53
N GLU A 14 10.91 -1.77 -14.23
CA GLU A 14 11.57 -1.46 -15.49
C GLU A 14 11.23 -2.52 -16.52
N ASP A 15 10.39 -2.20 -17.50
CA ASP A 15 9.88 -3.08 -18.58
C ASP A 15 9.38 -4.44 -18.05
N VAL A 16 8.66 -4.43 -16.92
CA VAL A 16 8.25 -5.65 -16.23
C VAL A 16 7.15 -6.35 -16.99
N ARG A 17 7.37 -7.64 -17.27
CA ARG A 17 6.40 -8.53 -17.90
C ARG A 17 6.12 -9.71 -16.98
N ILE A 18 4.88 -10.12 -16.93
CA ILE A 18 4.44 -11.36 -16.30
C ILE A 18 3.10 -11.79 -16.86
N GLY A 19 2.98 -13.06 -17.12
CA GLY A 19 1.74 -13.68 -17.57
C GLY A 19 1.65 -15.12 -17.11
N PHE A 20 0.53 -15.76 -17.41
CA PHE A 20 0.27 -17.17 -17.15
C PHE A 20 -0.22 -17.80 -18.45
N ALA A 21 0.34 -18.95 -18.84
CA ALA A 21 0.13 -19.59 -20.13
C ALA A 21 0.62 -18.73 -21.31
N GLU A 22 -0.25 -18.39 -22.28
CA GLU A 22 0.14 -17.70 -23.51
C GLU A 22 -0.03 -16.17 -23.45
N ASP A 23 -0.68 -15.63 -22.39
CA ASP A 23 -1.01 -14.21 -22.32
C ASP A 23 -0.25 -13.48 -21.19
N ASP A 24 0.47 -12.42 -21.55
CA ASP A 24 1.06 -11.49 -20.61
C ASP A 24 -0.01 -10.59 -19.99
N ILE A 25 -0.13 -10.60 -18.65
CA ILE A 25 -1.01 -9.71 -17.91
C ILE A 25 -0.36 -8.33 -17.74
N LEU A 26 0.96 -8.30 -17.41
CA LEU A 26 1.75 -7.09 -17.44
C LEU A 26 2.66 -7.12 -18.67
N GLN A 27 2.65 -6.03 -19.44
CA GLN A 27 3.22 -5.95 -20.78
C GLN A 27 4.26 -4.82 -20.90
N GLY A 28 5.28 -4.85 -20.05
CA GLY A 28 6.31 -3.82 -20.03
C GLY A 28 5.97 -2.67 -19.08
N LEU A 29 5.54 -3.03 -17.86
CA LEU A 29 5.18 -2.06 -16.83
C LEU A 29 6.44 -1.32 -16.35
N THR A 30 6.43 0.01 -16.44
CA THR A 30 7.54 0.88 -16.00
C THR A 30 7.01 2.04 -15.18
N PHE A 31 7.43 2.14 -13.93
CA PHE A 31 7.15 3.25 -13.02
C PHE A 31 8.09 3.20 -11.80
N SER A 32 8.08 4.26 -11.00
CA SER A 32 8.82 4.33 -9.74
C SER A 32 8.01 4.92 -8.60
N VAL A 33 8.38 4.56 -7.37
CA VAL A 33 7.84 5.14 -6.12
C VAL A 33 9.00 5.67 -5.30
N HIS A 34 8.91 6.92 -4.89
CA HIS A 34 9.94 7.58 -4.10
C HIS A 34 9.65 7.48 -2.59
N SER A 35 10.66 7.76 -1.78
CA SER A 35 10.50 7.77 -0.33
C SER A 35 9.40 8.75 0.10
N ARG A 36 8.56 8.30 1.05
CA ARG A 36 7.42 9.07 1.61
C ARG A 36 6.31 9.38 0.59
N GLU A 37 6.31 8.71 -0.54
CA GLU A 37 5.26 8.80 -1.54
C GLU A 37 4.20 7.72 -1.31
N THR A 38 2.93 8.07 -1.51
CA THR A 38 1.84 7.11 -1.71
C THR A 38 1.50 7.07 -3.20
N LYS A 39 1.84 5.96 -3.87
CA LYS A 39 1.43 5.74 -5.26
C LYS A 39 0.19 4.86 -5.29
N VAL A 40 -0.86 5.36 -5.95
CA VAL A 40 -2.15 4.67 -6.04
C VAL A 40 -2.32 4.09 -7.44
N LEU A 41 -2.32 2.76 -7.52
CA LEU A 41 -2.62 2.01 -8.73
C LEU A 41 -4.14 1.93 -8.93
N ILE A 42 -4.62 2.50 -10.03
CA ILE A 42 -6.03 2.49 -10.39
C ILE A 42 -6.20 1.77 -11.72
N GLY A 43 -7.33 1.14 -11.95
CA GLY A 43 -7.63 0.47 -13.22
C GLY A 43 -8.75 -0.55 -13.06
N GLU A 44 -9.22 -1.05 -14.18
CA GLU A 44 -10.27 -2.08 -14.22
C GLU A 44 -9.87 -3.37 -13.52
N SER A 45 -10.84 -4.21 -13.21
CA SER A 45 -10.56 -5.56 -12.70
C SER A 45 -9.73 -6.34 -13.74
N GLY A 46 -8.73 -7.08 -13.28
CA GLY A 46 -7.82 -7.80 -14.16
C GLY A 46 -6.69 -6.97 -14.79
N SER A 47 -6.59 -5.65 -14.55
CA SER A 47 -5.52 -4.80 -15.13
C SER A 47 -4.11 -5.06 -14.58
N GLY A 48 -3.94 -5.98 -13.62
CA GLY A 48 -2.64 -6.35 -13.08
C GLY A 48 -2.25 -5.68 -11.74
N LYS A 49 -3.14 -4.90 -11.08
CA LYS A 49 -2.84 -4.17 -9.83
C LYS A 49 -2.33 -5.08 -8.70
N THR A 50 -3.10 -6.11 -8.34
CA THR A 50 -2.69 -7.10 -7.32
C THR A 50 -1.40 -7.81 -7.71
N LEU A 51 -1.21 -8.09 -9.01
CA LEU A 51 0.00 -8.72 -9.52
C LEU A 51 1.22 -7.81 -9.33
N THR A 52 1.06 -6.52 -9.58
CA THR A 52 2.08 -5.50 -9.34
C THR A 52 2.48 -5.45 -7.84
N LEU A 53 1.51 -5.49 -6.92
CA LEU A 53 1.81 -5.57 -5.49
C LEU A 53 2.54 -6.85 -5.10
N LYS A 54 2.14 -8.00 -5.65
CA LYS A 54 2.80 -9.29 -5.38
C LYS A 54 4.24 -9.31 -5.91
N LEU A 55 4.52 -8.68 -7.04
CA LEU A 55 5.87 -8.50 -7.56
C LEU A 55 6.69 -7.58 -6.65
N ALA A 56 6.15 -6.44 -6.20
CA ALA A 56 6.82 -5.53 -5.28
C ALA A 56 7.12 -6.18 -3.90
N ALA A 57 6.29 -7.15 -3.47
CA ALA A 57 6.50 -7.93 -2.25
C ALA A 57 7.48 -9.10 -2.44
N GLY A 58 7.97 -9.38 -3.66
CA GLY A 58 8.76 -10.57 -3.97
C GLY A 58 7.99 -11.88 -3.79
N LEU A 59 6.65 -11.85 -3.84
CA LEU A 59 5.79 -13.03 -3.82
C LEU A 59 5.71 -13.71 -5.18
N LEU A 60 6.03 -12.96 -6.22
CA LEU A 60 6.14 -13.43 -7.60
C LEU A 60 7.42 -12.86 -8.22
N LYS A 61 7.96 -13.55 -9.21
CA LYS A 61 9.07 -13.07 -10.03
C LYS A 61 8.57 -12.67 -11.40
N PRO A 62 9.08 -11.58 -11.99
CA PRO A 62 8.75 -11.21 -13.35
C PRO A 62 9.31 -12.23 -14.35
N THR A 63 8.66 -12.39 -15.50
CA THR A 63 9.16 -13.21 -16.62
C THR A 63 10.20 -12.44 -17.44
N ALA A 64 10.13 -11.10 -17.44
CA ALA A 64 11.11 -10.19 -18.03
C ALA A 64 11.07 -8.84 -17.34
N GLY A 65 12.12 -8.03 -17.51
CA GLY A 65 12.30 -6.76 -16.86
C GLY A 65 12.82 -6.89 -15.43
N HIS A 66 12.85 -5.76 -14.71
CA HIS A 66 13.41 -5.70 -13.36
C HIS A 66 12.45 -5.07 -12.37
N VAL A 67 12.32 -5.70 -11.20
CA VAL A 67 11.61 -5.14 -10.03
C VAL A 67 12.63 -4.90 -8.94
N ARG A 68 12.94 -3.63 -8.68
CA ARG A 68 13.84 -3.25 -7.58
C ARG A 68 13.07 -2.63 -6.44
N VAL A 69 13.34 -3.10 -5.24
CA VAL A 69 12.75 -2.56 -4.01
C VAL A 69 13.83 -2.42 -2.95
N LEU A 70 13.92 -1.26 -2.32
CA LEU A 70 14.99 -0.93 -1.37
C LEU A 70 16.39 -1.18 -1.97
N GLY A 71 16.59 -0.84 -3.23
CA GLY A 71 17.84 -1.02 -3.98
C GLY A 71 18.16 -2.47 -4.38
N ARG A 72 17.27 -3.45 -4.13
CA ARG A 72 17.49 -4.87 -4.43
C ARG A 72 16.64 -5.32 -5.62
N ASP A 73 17.22 -6.00 -6.58
CA ASP A 73 16.51 -6.64 -7.70
C ASP A 73 15.91 -7.98 -7.24
N LEU A 74 14.59 -7.99 -7.06
CA LEU A 74 13.86 -9.15 -6.53
C LEU A 74 13.87 -10.36 -7.48
N GLY A 75 14.01 -10.11 -8.79
CA GLY A 75 14.08 -11.17 -9.79
C GLY A 75 15.31 -12.09 -9.61
N SER A 76 16.43 -11.50 -9.17
CA SER A 76 17.70 -12.20 -8.97
C SER A 76 17.86 -12.89 -7.61
N MET A 77 16.99 -12.57 -6.63
CA MET A 77 17.09 -13.09 -5.26
C MET A 77 16.66 -14.56 -5.18
N THR A 78 17.34 -15.32 -4.32
CA THR A 78 16.92 -16.66 -3.90
C THR A 78 15.71 -16.59 -2.97
N GLU A 79 15.00 -17.71 -2.77
CA GLU A 79 13.84 -17.72 -1.85
C GLU A 79 14.24 -17.40 -0.40
N THR A 80 15.41 -17.82 0.04
CA THR A 80 15.93 -17.47 1.38
C THR A 80 16.15 -15.97 1.54
N GLU A 81 16.72 -15.32 0.51
CA GLU A 81 16.89 -13.87 0.49
C GLU A 81 15.55 -13.14 0.42
N LEU A 82 14.58 -13.64 -0.37
CA LEU A 82 13.23 -13.09 -0.44
C LEU A 82 12.49 -13.22 0.90
N LEU A 83 12.66 -14.30 1.65
CA LEU A 83 12.10 -14.45 3.00
C LEU A 83 12.64 -13.36 3.94
N ALA A 84 13.95 -13.12 3.92
CA ALA A 84 14.58 -12.06 4.70
C ALA A 84 14.13 -10.65 4.22
N PHE A 85 13.97 -10.47 2.90
CA PHE A 85 13.51 -9.22 2.30
C PHE A 85 12.06 -8.89 2.69
N ARG A 86 11.14 -9.86 2.64
CA ARG A 86 9.72 -9.69 3.01
C ARG A 86 9.55 -9.20 4.45
N ARG A 87 10.57 -9.34 5.28
CA ARG A 87 10.63 -8.78 6.63
C ARG A 87 10.57 -7.25 6.66
N GLN A 88 10.90 -6.59 5.59
CA GLN A 88 10.91 -5.15 5.46
C GLN A 88 9.64 -4.59 4.79
N ILE A 89 8.68 -5.46 4.47
CA ILE A 89 7.46 -5.07 3.74
C ILE A 89 6.24 -5.36 4.60
N GLY A 90 5.42 -4.34 4.85
CA GLY A 90 4.06 -4.51 5.34
C GLY A 90 3.13 -4.83 4.18
N PHE A 91 2.24 -5.82 4.32
CA PHE A 91 1.26 -6.14 3.29
C PHE A 91 -0.15 -6.24 3.89
N VAL A 92 -1.07 -5.44 3.37
CA VAL A 92 -2.50 -5.45 3.73
C VAL A 92 -3.26 -6.08 2.57
N PHE A 93 -3.73 -7.32 2.76
CA PHE A 93 -4.49 -8.07 1.77
C PHE A 93 -5.96 -7.65 1.70
N GLN A 94 -6.59 -7.84 0.56
CA GLN A 94 -7.97 -7.44 0.29
C GLN A 94 -8.98 -7.94 1.32
N GLU A 95 -8.83 -9.14 1.86
CA GLU A 95 -9.73 -9.72 2.89
C GLU A 95 -9.13 -9.70 4.30
N GLY A 96 -8.00 -9.00 4.49
CA GLY A 96 -7.28 -8.94 5.76
C GLY A 96 -6.35 -10.13 5.99
N ALA A 97 -6.69 -11.33 5.52
CA ALA A 97 -5.92 -12.57 5.64
C ALA A 97 -5.44 -12.84 7.08
N LEU A 98 -6.33 -12.66 8.06
CA LEU A 98 -6.04 -12.97 9.46
C LEU A 98 -6.04 -14.49 9.68
N PHE A 99 -5.26 -14.95 10.63
CA PHE A 99 -5.29 -16.32 11.12
C PHE A 99 -6.51 -16.48 12.03
N ASP A 100 -7.51 -17.25 11.62
CA ASP A 100 -8.79 -17.39 12.32
C ASP A 100 -8.64 -18.03 13.71
N SER A 101 -7.62 -18.85 13.91
CA SER A 101 -7.32 -19.53 15.19
C SER A 101 -6.50 -18.69 16.17
N LEU A 102 -6.04 -17.52 15.78
CA LEU A 102 -5.24 -16.63 16.61
C LEU A 102 -6.06 -15.42 17.06
N SER A 103 -5.81 -14.96 18.29
CA SER A 103 -6.38 -13.70 18.78
C SER A 103 -5.95 -12.52 17.92
N VAL A 104 -6.58 -11.35 18.08
CA VAL A 104 -6.18 -10.10 17.48
C VAL A 104 -4.73 -9.78 17.85
N ALA A 105 -4.38 -9.90 19.12
CA ALA A 105 -3.02 -9.67 19.60
C ALA A 105 -2.02 -10.61 18.94
N ASP A 106 -2.32 -11.90 18.86
CA ASP A 106 -1.43 -12.89 18.24
C ASP A 106 -1.29 -12.70 16.73
N ASN A 107 -2.37 -12.30 16.05
CA ASN A 107 -2.31 -11.91 14.64
C ASN A 107 -1.35 -10.75 14.41
N VAL A 108 -1.39 -9.72 15.26
CA VAL A 108 -0.49 -8.56 15.17
C VAL A 108 0.93 -8.94 15.60
N ALA A 109 1.09 -9.73 16.66
CA ALA A 109 2.37 -10.18 17.19
C ALA A 109 3.12 -11.16 16.28
N TYR A 110 2.40 -11.87 15.40
CA TYR A 110 2.90 -13.01 14.65
C TYR A 110 4.28 -12.77 14.05
N ARG A 111 4.44 -11.64 13.38
CA ARG A 111 5.69 -11.27 12.73
C ARG A 111 6.85 -11.06 13.72
N LEU A 112 6.58 -10.38 14.84
CA LEU A 112 7.60 -10.10 15.86
C LEU A 112 8.08 -11.37 16.54
N ARG A 113 7.19 -12.36 16.74
CA ARG A 113 7.57 -13.68 17.26
C ARG A 113 8.45 -14.46 16.28
N GLU A 114 8.12 -14.44 14.99
CA GLU A 114 8.98 -15.04 13.94
C GLU A 114 10.38 -14.40 13.89
N ASP A 115 10.49 -13.14 14.28
CA ASP A 115 11.76 -12.41 14.38
C ASP A 115 12.44 -12.59 15.74
N ALA A 116 11.90 -13.44 16.64
CA ALA A 116 12.38 -13.71 17.99
C ALA A 116 12.58 -12.45 18.84
N VAL A 117 11.68 -11.47 18.72
CA VAL A 117 11.64 -10.28 19.57
C VAL A 117 11.20 -10.69 20.99
N ASP A 118 11.69 -10.00 22.01
CA ASP A 118 11.32 -10.24 23.41
C ASP A 118 9.81 -10.02 23.65
N GLU A 119 9.16 -10.89 24.43
CA GLU A 119 7.70 -10.85 24.64
C GLU A 119 7.22 -9.55 25.28
N ALA A 120 7.99 -8.91 26.17
CA ALA A 120 7.61 -7.62 26.76
C ALA A 120 7.62 -6.50 25.70
N GLU A 121 8.58 -6.53 24.78
CA GLU A 121 8.62 -5.61 23.65
C GLU A 121 7.50 -5.91 22.65
N ILE A 122 7.18 -7.19 22.39
CA ILE A 122 6.05 -7.59 21.56
C ILE A 122 4.75 -7.03 22.12
N GLU A 123 4.47 -7.23 23.40
CA GLU A 123 3.24 -6.73 24.01
C GLU A 123 3.11 -5.21 23.87
N GLN A 124 4.18 -4.48 24.12
CA GLN A 124 4.20 -3.02 23.97
C GLN A 124 3.87 -2.62 22.52
N ARG A 125 4.58 -3.19 21.53
CA ARG A 125 4.39 -2.85 20.11
C ARG A 125 3.01 -3.23 19.61
N VAL A 126 2.46 -4.35 20.04
CA VAL A 126 1.10 -4.79 19.68
C VAL A 126 0.07 -3.81 20.22
N ARG A 127 0.18 -3.40 21.51
CA ARG A 127 -0.73 -2.40 22.09
C ARG A 127 -0.63 -1.05 21.39
N GLU A 128 0.58 -0.60 21.05
CA GLU A 128 0.79 0.62 20.25
C GLU A 128 0.13 0.52 18.86
N ALA A 129 0.31 -0.60 18.15
CA ALA A 129 -0.29 -0.81 16.84
C ALA A 129 -1.82 -0.89 16.91
N LEU A 130 -2.39 -1.56 17.92
CA LEU A 130 -3.84 -1.63 18.11
C LEU A 130 -4.44 -0.29 18.52
N ARG A 131 -3.76 0.50 19.36
CA ARG A 131 -4.15 1.89 19.68
C ARG A 131 -4.17 2.75 18.43
N TYR A 132 -3.18 2.60 17.56
CA TYR A 132 -3.10 3.36 16.32
C TYR A 132 -4.31 3.12 15.41
N VAL A 133 -4.83 1.89 15.38
CA VAL A 133 -6.01 1.52 14.59
C VAL A 133 -7.32 1.54 15.40
N GLU A 134 -7.30 2.06 16.64
CA GLU A 134 -8.46 2.19 17.53
C GLU A 134 -9.16 0.86 17.82
N LEU A 135 -8.38 -0.16 18.18
CA LEU A 135 -8.86 -1.52 18.48
C LEU A 135 -8.24 -2.11 19.75
N GLU A 136 -7.88 -1.29 20.74
CA GLU A 136 -7.30 -1.75 22.01
C GLU A 136 -8.23 -2.73 22.73
N ASP A 137 -9.54 -2.47 22.70
CA ASP A 137 -10.57 -3.30 23.36
C ASP A 137 -10.80 -4.65 22.64
N ALA A 138 -10.18 -4.86 21.49
CA ALA A 138 -10.31 -6.09 20.73
C ALA A 138 -9.11 -7.04 20.92
N TYR A 139 -8.19 -6.75 21.83
CA TYR A 139 -6.90 -7.43 22.02
C TYR A 139 -7.05 -8.97 22.07
N GLU A 140 -7.97 -9.47 22.90
CA GLU A 140 -8.20 -10.91 23.13
C GLU A 140 -9.21 -11.56 22.15
N LYS A 141 -9.90 -10.77 21.33
CA LYS A 141 -10.94 -11.28 20.42
C LYS A 141 -10.34 -12.12 19.31
N LEU A 142 -11.15 -13.07 18.83
CA LEU A 142 -10.87 -13.83 17.62
C LEU A 142 -11.39 -13.08 16.38
N PRO A 143 -10.83 -13.31 15.19
CA PRO A 143 -11.30 -12.68 13.94
C PRO A 143 -12.79 -12.88 13.65
N ALA A 144 -13.38 -14.01 14.07
CA ALA A 144 -14.80 -14.30 13.94
C ALA A 144 -15.70 -13.34 14.73
N GLU A 145 -15.18 -12.70 15.78
CA GLU A 145 -15.92 -11.76 16.64
C GLU A 145 -15.83 -10.30 16.12
N LEU A 146 -15.13 -10.08 15.00
CA LEU A 146 -14.87 -8.77 14.45
C LEU A 146 -15.77 -8.47 13.24
N SER A 147 -16.19 -7.20 13.10
CA SER A 147 -16.75 -6.71 11.85
C SER A 147 -15.72 -6.71 10.72
N GLY A 148 -16.17 -6.61 9.47
CA GLY A 148 -15.26 -6.52 8.30
C GLY A 148 -14.27 -5.36 8.41
N GLY A 149 -14.72 -4.19 8.85
CA GLY A 149 -13.87 -3.02 9.08
C GLY A 149 -12.87 -3.23 10.22
N MET A 150 -13.27 -3.90 11.31
CA MET A 150 -12.34 -4.25 12.40
C MET A 150 -11.27 -5.22 11.89
N ARG A 151 -11.63 -6.28 11.17
CA ARG A 151 -10.65 -7.20 10.57
C ARG A 151 -9.64 -6.46 9.68
N ARG A 152 -10.12 -5.49 8.88
CA ARG A 152 -9.25 -4.69 8.03
C ARG A 152 -8.27 -3.84 8.85
N ARG A 153 -8.74 -3.21 9.94
CA ARG A 153 -7.89 -2.43 10.84
C ARG A 153 -6.86 -3.31 11.56
N VAL A 154 -7.21 -4.52 11.99
CA VAL A 154 -6.26 -5.50 12.54
C VAL A 154 -5.20 -5.88 11.50
N SER A 155 -5.58 -6.08 10.23
CA SER A 155 -4.59 -6.38 9.17
C SER A 155 -3.62 -5.21 8.92
N ILE A 156 -4.07 -3.97 9.07
CA ILE A 156 -3.20 -2.80 9.03
C ILE A 156 -2.26 -2.80 10.24
N ALA A 157 -2.76 -3.00 11.46
CA ALA A 157 -1.93 -3.09 12.67
C ALA A 157 -0.84 -4.16 12.52
N ARG A 158 -1.19 -5.36 12.02
CA ARG A 158 -0.25 -6.44 11.72
C ARG A 158 0.82 -6.04 10.69
N ALA A 159 0.41 -5.28 9.67
CA ALA A 159 1.34 -4.85 8.62
C ALA A 159 2.37 -3.82 9.12
N ILE A 160 2.00 -2.97 10.10
CA ILE A 160 2.83 -1.87 10.57
C ILE A 160 3.57 -2.13 11.89
N VAL A 161 3.25 -3.19 12.63
CA VAL A 161 3.82 -3.49 13.96
C VAL A 161 5.35 -3.62 13.95
N SER A 162 5.92 -4.10 12.85
CA SER A 162 7.37 -4.18 12.63
C SER A 162 8.00 -2.87 12.14
N ARG A 163 7.21 -1.81 11.97
CA ARG A 163 7.62 -0.51 11.42
C ARG A 163 8.36 -0.63 10.08
N PRO A 164 7.76 -1.27 9.07
CA PRO A 164 8.40 -1.48 7.79
C PRO A 164 8.57 -0.15 7.04
N PRO A 165 9.62 0.02 6.21
CA PRO A 165 9.80 1.21 5.38
C PRO A 165 8.76 1.34 4.26
N ILE A 166 8.11 0.23 3.88
CA ILE A 166 7.11 0.18 2.79
C ILE A 166 5.88 -0.58 3.26
N VAL A 167 4.69 -0.06 2.93
CA VAL A 167 3.43 -0.79 3.08
C VAL A 167 2.72 -0.91 1.74
N LEU A 168 2.33 -2.12 1.39
CA LEU A 168 1.57 -2.47 0.20
C LEU A 168 0.11 -2.72 0.60
N TYR A 169 -0.84 -2.05 -0.08
CA TYR A 169 -2.26 -2.18 0.21
C TYR A 169 -2.99 -2.74 -1.01
N ASP A 170 -3.59 -3.91 -0.89
CA ASP A 170 -4.44 -4.48 -1.94
C ASP A 170 -5.91 -4.24 -1.61
N SER A 171 -6.49 -3.28 -2.29
CA SER A 171 -7.92 -2.92 -2.19
C SER A 171 -8.41 -2.78 -0.73
N PRO A 172 -7.77 -1.90 0.10
CA PRO A 172 -7.97 -1.89 1.55
C PRO A 172 -9.39 -1.55 1.99
N THR A 173 -10.22 -0.99 1.11
CA THR A 173 -11.61 -0.59 1.38
C THR A 173 -12.63 -1.46 0.67
N ALA A 174 -12.18 -2.46 -0.11
CA ALA A 174 -13.09 -3.32 -0.87
C ALA A 174 -14.08 -4.07 0.05
N GLY A 175 -15.37 -4.04 -0.34
CA GLY A 175 -16.45 -4.71 0.41
C GLY A 175 -16.86 -4.02 1.71
N LEU A 176 -16.31 -2.84 2.01
CA LEU A 176 -16.69 -2.04 3.18
C LEU A 176 -17.72 -0.96 2.81
N ASP A 177 -18.56 -0.62 3.78
CA ASP A 177 -19.47 0.52 3.67
C ASP A 177 -18.69 1.86 3.59
N PRO A 178 -19.33 2.95 3.14
CA PRO A 178 -18.64 4.23 2.94
C PRO A 178 -18.00 4.81 4.20
N VAL A 179 -18.63 4.67 5.37
CA VAL A 179 -18.12 5.21 6.64
C VAL A 179 -16.87 4.45 7.07
N THR A 180 -16.95 3.13 7.05
CA THR A 180 -15.81 2.26 7.37
C THR A 180 -14.66 2.46 6.38
N SER A 181 -14.96 2.62 5.09
CA SER A 181 -13.97 2.94 4.06
C SER A 181 -13.22 4.24 4.37
N GLN A 182 -13.97 5.28 4.77
CA GLN A 182 -13.37 6.57 5.15
C GLN A 182 -12.44 6.43 6.36
N THR A 183 -12.80 5.61 7.34
CA THR A 183 -11.92 5.31 8.50
C THR A 183 -10.60 4.67 8.03
N ILE A 184 -10.65 3.71 7.12
CA ILE A 184 -9.44 3.08 6.56
C ILE A 184 -8.58 4.09 5.80
N ILE A 185 -9.17 4.94 4.97
CA ILE A 185 -8.43 6.00 4.25
C ILE A 185 -7.78 6.98 5.24
N THR A 186 -8.50 7.37 6.30
CA THR A 186 -7.95 8.22 7.36
C THR A 186 -6.73 7.58 8.05
N LEU A 187 -6.77 6.29 8.34
CA LEU A 187 -5.62 5.57 8.91
C LEU A 187 -4.42 5.56 7.93
N ILE A 188 -4.66 5.37 6.64
CA ILE A 188 -3.58 5.39 5.63
C ILE A 188 -2.99 6.81 5.51
N LEU A 189 -3.84 7.86 5.51
CA LEU A 189 -3.40 9.25 5.55
C LEU A 189 -2.51 9.53 6.76
N ARG A 190 -2.95 9.08 7.94
CA ARG A 190 -2.19 9.24 9.18
C ARG A 190 -0.84 8.54 9.12
N LEU A 191 -0.76 7.30 8.61
CA LEU A 191 0.50 6.58 8.40
C LEU A 191 1.44 7.32 7.44
N ARG A 192 0.90 7.86 6.35
CA ARG A 192 1.67 8.65 5.37
C ARG A 192 2.22 9.92 6.00
N ASP A 193 1.37 10.69 6.69
CA ASP A 193 1.69 12.06 7.08
C ASP A 193 2.45 12.13 8.41
N ASP A 194 2.12 11.27 9.40
CA ASP A 194 2.81 11.22 10.70
C ASP A 194 4.12 10.43 10.64
N GLN A 195 4.10 9.26 9.99
CA GLN A 195 5.23 8.34 9.99
C GLN A 195 6.08 8.44 8.72
N GLY A 196 5.65 9.23 7.74
CA GLY A 196 6.35 9.36 6.45
C GLY A 196 6.43 8.02 5.70
N MET A 197 5.40 7.18 5.84
CA MET A 197 5.35 5.85 5.27
C MET A 197 5.34 5.90 3.74
N THR A 198 6.18 5.09 3.10
CA THR A 198 6.11 4.89 1.65
C THR A 198 5.07 3.80 1.36
N SER A 199 4.18 4.05 0.39
CA SER A 199 3.08 3.13 0.13
C SER A 199 2.82 2.92 -1.36
N LEU A 200 2.49 1.68 -1.73
CA LEU A 200 1.91 1.34 -3.02
C LEU A 200 0.53 0.73 -2.76
N LEU A 201 -0.52 1.38 -3.25
CA LEU A 201 -1.90 1.01 -2.97
C LEU A 201 -2.63 0.68 -4.27
N ALA A 202 -3.23 -0.48 -4.35
CA ALA A 202 -4.12 -0.88 -5.44
C ALA A 202 -5.57 -0.65 -5.04
N THR A 203 -6.36 -0.02 -5.90
CA THR A 203 -7.81 0.11 -5.73
C THR A 203 -8.52 0.21 -7.08
N HIS A 204 -9.79 -0.16 -7.11
CA HIS A 204 -10.68 0.13 -8.23
C HIS A 204 -11.66 1.28 -7.90
N ARG A 205 -11.56 1.84 -6.68
CA ARG A 205 -12.44 2.91 -6.19
C ARG A 205 -11.75 4.27 -6.31
N LEU A 206 -12.27 5.12 -7.18
CA LEU A 206 -11.74 6.48 -7.36
C LEU A 206 -11.85 7.34 -6.11
N GLN A 207 -12.89 7.10 -5.30
CA GLN A 207 -13.08 7.84 -4.04
C GLN A 207 -11.88 7.63 -3.09
N ASP A 208 -11.31 6.42 -3.04
CA ASP A 208 -10.13 6.13 -2.22
C ASP A 208 -8.91 6.90 -2.73
N ALA A 209 -8.68 6.84 -4.06
CA ALA A 209 -7.57 7.52 -4.70
C ALA A 209 -7.65 9.05 -4.51
N PHE A 210 -8.84 9.62 -4.71
CA PHE A 210 -9.06 11.06 -4.52
C PHE A 210 -9.06 11.45 -3.04
N GLY A 211 -9.53 10.58 -2.14
CA GLY A 211 -9.38 10.76 -0.71
C GLY A 211 -7.93 10.93 -0.31
N LEU A 212 -7.06 10.02 -0.76
CA LEU A 212 -5.62 10.08 -0.49
C LEU A 212 -4.92 11.27 -1.16
N ALA A 213 -5.37 11.71 -2.33
CA ALA A 213 -4.78 12.83 -3.06
C ALA A 213 -5.22 14.21 -2.55
N ASN A 214 -6.46 14.33 -2.06
CA ASN A 214 -7.06 15.61 -1.68
C ASN A 214 -6.92 15.96 -0.21
N TYR A 215 -6.58 14.97 0.62
CA TYR A 215 -6.58 15.15 2.06
C TYR A 215 -5.23 14.80 2.66
N ARG A 216 -4.94 15.43 3.78
CA ARG A 216 -3.82 15.12 4.65
C ARG A 216 -4.31 14.96 6.09
N PHE A 217 -3.54 14.27 6.90
CA PHE A 217 -3.76 14.19 8.32
C PHE A 217 -2.92 15.26 9.03
N ASP A 218 -3.56 16.08 9.83
CA ASP A 218 -2.91 17.05 10.71
C ASP A 218 -2.80 16.44 12.11
N SER A 219 -1.57 16.10 12.51
CA SER A 219 -1.28 15.47 13.80
C SER A 219 -1.48 16.44 14.98
N ALA A 220 -1.29 17.74 14.78
CA ALA A 220 -1.46 18.74 15.83
C ALA A 220 -2.93 18.90 16.22
N GLU A 221 -3.81 18.89 15.22
CA GLU A 221 -5.26 19.03 15.40
C GLU A 221 -5.99 17.67 15.43
N ASN A 222 -5.25 16.55 15.21
CA ASN A 222 -5.78 15.19 15.12
C ASN A 222 -6.99 15.06 14.19
N ARG A 223 -6.90 15.66 13.01
CA ARG A 223 -7.99 15.68 12.02
C ARG A 223 -7.49 15.57 10.60
N VAL A 224 -8.41 15.14 9.73
CA VAL A 224 -8.20 15.17 8.27
C VAL A 224 -8.59 16.56 7.74
N GLU A 225 -7.72 17.16 6.95
CA GLU A 225 -7.97 18.43 6.28
C GLU A 225 -7.64 18.36 4.79
N LYS A 226 -8.20 19.28 4.00
CA LYS A 226 -7.87 19.35 2.57
C LYS A 226 -6.42 19.77 2.37
N THR A 227 -5.74 19.06 1.50
CA THR A 227 -4.39 19.45 1.06
C THR A 227 -4.47 20.74 0.26
N ALA A 228 -3.68 21.76 0.65
CA ALA A 228 -3.51 22.95 -0.18
C ALA A 228 -2.85 22.56 -1.52
N PRO A 229 -3.15 23.24 -2.63
CA PRO A 229 -2.45 23.00 -3.90
C PRO A 229 -0.94 23.09 -3.67
N SER A 230 -0.22 21.99 -3.98
CA SER A 230 1.22 21.95 -3.79
C SER A 230 1.90 22.97 -4.72
N THR A 231 2.57 23.96 -4.15
CA THR A 231 3.40 24.91 -4.90
C THR A 231 4.77 24.35 -5.26
N ASN A 232 5.19 23.20 -4.69
CA ASN A 232 6.53 22.62 -4.84
C ASN A 232 6.60 21.32 -5.63
N GLY A 233 5.58 20.97 -6.41
CA GLY A 233 5.67 19.91 -7.43
C GLY A 233 5.74 18.46 -6.96
N GLN A 234 5.97 18.15 -5.70
CA GLN A 234 5.90 16.79 -5.16
C GLN A 234 4.56 16.58 -4.43
N ALA A 235 3.62 15.93 -5.11
CA ALA A 235 2.41 15.46 -4.47
C ALA A 235 2.74 14.28 -3.56
N ALA A 236 2.31 14.32 -2.30
CA ALA A 236 2.43 13.18 -1.38
C ALA A 236 1.71 11.93 -1.92
N THR A 237 0.80 12.10 -2.87
CA THR A 237 0.06 11.03 -3.56
C THR A 237 0.10 11.22 -5.06
N ASN A 238 0.57 10.19 -5.77
CA ASN A 238 0.53 10.09 -7.23
C ASN A 238 -0.42 8.97 -7.67
N LEU A 239 -1.14 9.22 -8.76
CA LEU A 239 -2.06 8.26 -9.37
C LEU A 239 -1.39 7.62 -10.57
N LEU A 240 -1.50 6.29 -10.68
CA LEU A 240 -1.02 5.50 -11.79
C LEU A 240 -2.18 4.66 -12.32
N VAL A 241 -2.64 4.99 -13.52
CA VAL A 241 -3.73 4.27 -14.17
C VAL A 241 -3.17 3.14 -15.00
N LEU A 242 -3.60 1.90 -14.71
CA LEU A 242 -3.23 0.71 -15.44
C LEU A 242 -4.33 0.33 -16.45
N ARG A 243 -3.94 0.10 -17.70
CA ARG A 243 -4.82 -0.39 -18.76
C ARG A 243 -4.06 -1.37 -19.66
N GLY A 244 -4.65 -2.54 -19.91
CA GLY A 244 -4.03 -3.55 -20.78
C GLY A 244 -2.62 -3.96 -20.32
N GLY A 245 -2.39 -4.05 -19.01
CA GLY A 245 -1.08 -4.45 -18.45
C GLY A 245 0.03 -3.42 -18.56
N LYS A 246 -0.28 -2.17 -18.89
CA LYS A 246 0.67 -1.05 -19.06
C LYS A 246 0.28 0.16 -18.22
N VAL A 247 1.24 1.04 -17.97
CA VAL A 247 0.94 2.38 -17.48
C VAL A 247 0.25 3.14 -18.60
N TYR A 248 -1.01 3.50 -18.37
CA TYR A 248 -1.79 4.33 -19.29
C TYR A 248 -1.62 5.82 -18.98
N PHE A 249 -1.57 6.15 -17.68
CA PHE A 249 -1.39 7.52 -17.20
C PHE A 249 -0.66 7.47 -15.85
N GLU A 250 0.21 8.45 -15.62
CA GLU A 250 0.82 8.71 -14.31
C GLU A 250 0.83 10.21 -14.03
N GLY A 251 0.41 10.61 -12.83
CA GLY A 251 0.42 12.01 -12.41
C GLY A 251 -0.44 12.29 -11.19
N GLY A 252 -0.42 13.54 -10.75
CA GLY A 252 -1.27 14.01 -9.67
C GLY A 252 -2.74 14.10 -10.10
N GLN A 253 -3.65 14.22 -9.14
CA GLN A 253 -5.08 14.28 -9.39
C GLN A 253 -5.49 15.37 -10.38
N GLN A 254 -4.92 16.58 -10.28
CA GLN A 254 -5.25 17.68 -11.18
C GLN A 254 -4.91 17.34 -12.65
N ALA A 255 -3.81 16.63 -12.87
CA ALA A 255 -3.41 16.20 -14.21
C ALA A 255 -4.40 15.16 -14.78
N VAL A 256 -4.90 14.24 -13.94
CA VAL A 256 -5.95 13.28 -14.32
C VAL A 256 -7.26 14.01 -14.68
N LEU A 257 -7.73 14.90 -13.81
CA LEU A 257 -9.01 15.60 -14.00
C LEU A 257 -9.00 16.55 -15.22
N ASN A 258 -7.86 17.17 -15.52
CA ASN A 258 -7.69 18.08 -16.64
C ASN A 258 -7.30 17.38 -17.95
N SER A 259 -7.12 16.07 -17.91
CA SER A 259 -6.75 15.31 -19.12
C SER A 259 -7.85 15.41 -20.19
N PRO A 260 -7.49 15.70 -21.45
CA PRO A 260 -8.44 15.66 -22.57
C PRO A 260 -8.81 14.23 -22.98
N ASP A 261 -8.11 13.22 -22.47
CA ASP A 261 -8.23 11.83 -22.84
C ASP A 261 -9.65 11.28 -22.56
N ALA A 262 -10.25 10.66 -23.56
CA ALA A 262 -11.63 10.16 -23.49
C ALA A 262 -11.78 9.00 -22.51
N TYR A 263 -10.79 8.09 -22.45
CA TYR A 263 -10.83 6.95 -21.52
C TYR A 263 -10.72 7.41 -20.07
N LEU A 264 -9.80 8.35 -19.77
CA LEU A 264 -9.70 8.90 -18.42
C LEU A 264 -10.98 9.61 -18.00
N LYS A 265 -11.64 10.36 -18.91
CA LYS A 265 -12.94 10.98 -18.63
C LYS A 265 -14.01 9.94 -18.33
N GLU A 266 -14.14 8.90 -19.16
CA GLU A 266 -15.09 7.82 -18.95
C GLU A 266 -14.80 7.02 -17.68
N PHE A 267 -13.52 6.77 -17.38
CA PHE A 267 -13.09 6.05 -16.21
C PHE A 267 -13.33 6.83 -14.90
N LEU A 268 -13.42 8.18 -14.96
CA LEU A 268 -13.60 9.07 -13.80
C LEU A 268 -15.09 9.36 -13.48
N ILE A 269 -16.03 8.96 -14.34
CA ILE A 269 -17.47 9.09 -14.13
C ILE A 269 -18.03 7.87 -13.39
#